data_a6aa0b33daaa85d913553432e69c13ce
#
_entry.id   a6aa0b33daaa85d913553432e69c13ce
#
_cell.length_a   1.000
_cell.length_b   1.000
_cell.length_c   1.000
_cell.angle_alpha   90.00
_cell.angle_beta   90.00
_cell.angle_gamma   90.00
#
_symmetry.space_group_name_H-M   'P 1'
#
loop_
_entity.id
_entity.type
_entity.pdbx_description
1 polymer ?
#
loop_
_entity_poly.entity_id
_entity_poly.type
_entity_poly.pdbx_seq_one_letter_code
_entity_poly.pdbx_strand_id
1 'polypeptide(L)'
;MFSTTGDDDRRFPPALTEVSGIGFDYGDEGEGEDEGVDFAPYEAFLSAEETTDWLRHWTGNHELDGAGLRIFGQDGAGGLAAIWYARQGRPLAEQPVVFMDSEGEVGLAAGNLSDLLWVLADGFGPREAALHGERGARPDATLAAIAERHATTPRRPAREIITEAQAEFDTFEDDLFELCR
;
A
#
# COMPACT_ATOMS: atom_id res chain seq x y z
N MET A 1 4.48 27.38 -1.44
CA MET A 1 3.79 27.57 -0.15
C MET A 1 2.99 26.27 0.10
N PHE A 2 3.61 25.32 0.79
CA PHE A 2 2.96 24.06 1.11
C PHE A 2 1.94 24.36 2.20
N SER A 3 0.66 24.17 1.86
CA SER A 3 -0.40 24.25 2.85
C SER A 3 -0.21 23.03 3.77
N THR A 4 0.28 23.24 4.96
CA THR A 4 0.22 22.30 6.06
C THR A 4 -1.25 22.09 6.42
N THR A 5 -1.91 21.22 5.67
CA THR A 5 -3.16 20.62 6.13
C THR A 5 -2.76 19.77 7.34
N GLY A 6 -3.32 20.09 8.49
CA GLY A 6 -2.99 19.61 9.82
C GLY A 6 -2.20 18.31 9.87
N ASP A 7 -0.99 18.43 10.32
CA ASP A 7 0.08 17.45 10.34
C ASP A 7 -0.22 16.18 11.16
N ASP A 8 -1.48 15.97 11.54
CA ASP A 8 -1.89 14.91 12.44
C ASP A 8 -3.28 14.33 12.12
N ASP A 9 -3.80 14.51 10.90
CA ASP A 9 -5.01 13.79 10.52
C ASP A 9 -4.68 12.34 10.15
N ARG A 10 -4.65 11.50 11.17
CA ARG A 10 -4.38 10.07 11.05
C ARG A 10 -5.60 9.26 10.57
N ARG A 11 -6.73 9.92 10.35
CA ARG A 11 -7.98 9.25 9.96
C ARG A 11 -7.87 8.65 8.57
N PHE A 12 -8.34 7.43 8.44
CA PHE A 12 -8.47 6.79 7.15
C PHE A 12 -9.62 7.41 6.33
N PRO A 13 -9.47 7.45 5.00
CA PRO A 13 -10.62 7.56 4.12
C PRO A 13 -11.63 6.44 4.41
N PRO A 14 -12.94 6.65 4.17
CA PRO A 14 -13.97 5.64 4.48
C PRO A 14 -13.67 4.24 3.93
N ALA A 15 -13.10 4.14 2.73
CA ALA A 15 -12.72 2.87 2.13
C ALA A 15 -11.68 2.11 2.96
N LEU A 16 -10.60 2.79 3.40
CA LEU A 16 -9.59 2.15 4.25
C LEU A 16 -10.11 1.81 5.64
N THR A 17 -11.05 2.61 6.17
CA THR A 17 -11.71 2.28 7.44
C THR A 17 -12.49 0.97 7.35
N GLU A 18 -13.19 0.72 6.23
CA GLU A 18 -13.88 -0.56 6.04
C GLU A 18 -12.89 -1.71 5.82
N VAL A 19 -11.83 -1.51 5.05
CA VAL A 19 -10.76 -2.50 4.84
C VAL A 19 -10.08 -2.87 6.16
N SER A 20 -9.84 -1.89 7.04
CA SER A 20 -9.19 -2.15 8.34
C SER A 20 -10.01 -3.01 9.28
N GLY A 21 -11.31 -3.11 9.06
CA GLY A 21 -12.22 -4.01 9.80
C GLY A 21 -12.22 -5.46 9.28
N ILE A 22 -11.50 -5.75 8.19
CA ILE A 22 -11.42 -7.09 7.59
C ILE A 22 -10.20 -7.81 8.15
N GLY A 23 -10.38 -9.06 8.62
CA GLY A 23 -9.25 -9.96 8.88
C GLY A 23 -8.74 -10.56 7.58
N PHE A 24 -7.45 -10.43 7.32
CA PHE A 24 -6.80 -11.09 6.20
C PHE A 24 -6.27 -12.44 6.64
N ASP A 25 -6.46 -13.47 5.79
CA ASP A 25 -6.03 -14.82 6.05
C ASP A 25 -4.70 -15.07 5.35
N TYR A 26 -3.69 -15.39 6.13
CA TYR A 26 -2.36 -15.74 5.62
C TYR A 26 -2.33 -17.09 4.90
N GLY A 27 -3.36 -17.92 5.08
CA GLY A 27 -3.43 -19.29 4.57
C GLY A 27 -2.95 -20.32 5.60
N ASP A 28 -3.66 -21.44 5.69
CA ASP A 28 -3.24 -22.58 6.52
C ASP A 28 -2.06 -23.32 5.89
N GLU A 29 -1.10 -23.76 6.72
CA GLU A 29 0.00 -24.64 6.30
C GLU A 29 -0.58 -25.92 5.65
N GLY A 30 -0.48 -26.00 4.33
CA GLY A 30 -0.80 -27.21 3.56
C GLY A 30 -1.86 -27.10 2.47
N GLU A 31 -2.68 -26.05 2.40
CA GLU A 31 -3.63 -25.80 1.30
C GLU A 31 -3.48 -24.36 0.79
N GLY A 32 -2.58 -24.14 -0.18
CA GLY A 32 -2.51 -22.89 -0.92
C GLY A 32 -1.74 -21.75 -0.21
N GLU A 33 -0.59 -22.05 0.36
CA GLU A 33 0.34 -21.01 0.88
C GLU A 33 0.62 -19.89 -0.13
N ASP A 34 0.47 -20.18 -1.42
CA ASP A 34 0.66 -19.22 -2.51
C ASP A 34 -0.56 -18.31 -2.75
N GLU A 35 -1.67 -18.48 -2.02
CA GLU A 35 -2.90 -17.70 -2.22
C GLU A 35 -3.32 -16.87 -0.99
N GLY A 36 -2.61 -16.98 0.13
CA GLY A 36 -2.85 -16.20 1.34
C GLY A 36 -2.44 -14.73 1.18
N VAL A 37 -2.95 -13.86 2.04
CA VAL A 37 -2.62 -12.41 2.06
C VAL A 37 -1.95 -12.09 3.38
N ASP A 38 -0.66 -11.71 3.32
CA ASP A 38 0.09 -11.24 4.47
C ASP A 38 -0.08 -9.73 4.64
N PHE A 39 -1.20 -9.35 5.26
CA PHE A 39 -1.52 -7.96 5.47
C PHE A 39 -2.30 -7.75 6.77
N ALA A 40 -1.77 -6.88 7.61
CA ALA A 40 -2.43 -6.37 8.81
C ALA A 40 -2.64 -4.86 8.67
N PRO A 41 -3.83 -4.40 8.24
CA PRO A 41 -4.13 -2.97 8.17
C PRO A 41 -4.16 -2.38 9.59
N TYR A 42 -3.70 -1.14 9.71
CA TYR A 42 -3.84 -0.38 10.96
C TYR A 42 -5.25 0.18 11.10
N GLU A 43 -5.57 0.77 12.26
CA GLU A 43 -6.85 1.46 12.48
C GLU A 43 -6.81 2.94 12.04
N ALA A 44 -5.59 3.48 11.86
CA ALA A 44 -5.32 4.83 11.42
C ALA A 44 -3.93 4.89 10.75
N PHE A 45 -3.64 5.94 10.01
CA PHE A 45 -2.27 6.15 9.52
C PHE A 45 -1.27 6.25 10.68
N LEU A 46 -0.05 5.79 10.49
CA LEU A 46 1.02 6.11 11.42
C LEU A 46 1.16 7.63 11.54
N SER A 47 1.60 8.09 12.71
CA SER A 47 1.93 9.50 12.89
C SER A 47 3.10 9.92 11.98
N ALA A 48 3.25 11.23 11.77
CA ALA A 48 4.38 11.77 11.01
C ALA A 48 5.73 11.40 11.66
N GLU A 49 5.78 11.36 13.01
CA GLU A 49 6.97 10.97 13.76
C GLU A 49 7.32 9.49 13.54
N GLU A 50 6.35 8.59 13.73
CA GLU A 50 6.54 7.14 13.51
C GLU A 50 6.95 6.83 12.07
N THR A 51 6.33 7.50 11.09
CA THR A 51 6.67 7.36 9.66
C THR A 51 8.09 7.81 9.38
N THR A 52 8.49 8.95 9.95
CA THR A 52 9.85 9.50 9.82
C THR A 52 10.88 8.58 10.44
N ASP A 53 10.65 8.08 11.65
CA ASP A 53 11.56 7.19 12.35
C ASP A 53 11.74 5.87 11.60
N TRP A 54 10.64 5.31 11.08
CA TRP A 54 10.71 4.10 10.27
C TRP A 54 11.52 4.32 8.99
N LEU A 55 11.25 5.40 8.23
CA LEU A 55 11.95 5.68 6.98
C LEU A 55 13.45 5.91 7.20
N ARG A 56 13.82 6.62 8.27
CA ARG A 56 15.23 6.84 8.67
C ARG A 56 15.93 5.53 9.02
N HIS A 57 15.24 4.66 9.73
CA HIS A 57 15.79 3.35 10.09
C HIS A 57 15.97 2.48 8.85
N TRP A 58 14.97 2.43 7.98
CA TRP A 58 14.98 1.61 6.77
C TRP A 58 16.05 2.07 5.76
N THR A 59 16.19 3.37 5.53
CA THR A 59 17.18 3.96 4.59
C THR A 59 18.55 4.15 5.19
N GLY A 60 18.71 4.12 6.51
CA GLY A 60 19.92 4.54 7.21
C GLY A 60 20.19 6.06 7.13
N ASN A 61 19.26 6.84 6.56
CA ASN A 61 19.43 8.27 6.31
C ASN A 61 18.64 9.12 7.32
N HIS A 62 19.32 9.64 8.32
CA HIS A 62 18.74 10.45 9.40
C HIS A 62 18.32 11.87 8.99
N GLU A 63 18.61 12.30 7.77
CA GLU A 63 18.21 13.61 7.26
C GLU A 63 16.81 13.62 6.64
N LEU A 64 16.24 12.44 6.37
CA LEU A 64 14.91 12.31 5.77
C LEU A 64 13.80 12.63 6.77
N ASP A 65 12.68 13.09 6.22
CA ASP A 65 11.39 13.09 6.89
C ASP A 65 10.42 12.15 6.16
N GLY A 66 9.38 11.69 6.85
CA GLY A 66 8.37 10.79 6.31
C GLY A 66 7.21 11.48 5.60
N ALA A 67 7.30 12.78 5.32
CA ALA A 67 6.19 13.60 4.79
C ALA A 67 5.65 13.12 3.44
N GLY A 68 6.46 12.38 2.68
CA GLY A 68 6.07 11.78 1.40
C GLY A 68 5.23 10.50 1.51
N LEU A 69 5.00 9.96 2.71
CA LEU A 69 4.35 8.68 2.94
C LEU A 69 3.19 8.77 3.94
N ARG A 70 2.15 7.98 3.69
CA ARG A 70 1.05 7.74 4.64
C ARG A 70 0.90 6.24 4.84
N ILE A 71 1.52 5.72 5.88
CA ILE A 71 1.60 4.28 6.17
C ILE A 71 0.28 3.83 6.81
N PHE A 72 -0.33 2.76 6.25
CA PHE A 72 -1.67 2.29 6.66
C PHE A 72 -1.75 0.81 7.05
N GLY A 73 -0.65 0.08 6.99
CA GLY A 73 -0.62 -1.33 7.38
C GLY A 73 0.75 -1.95 7.22
N GLN A 74 0.87 -3.20 7.63
CA GLN A 74 2.12 -3.95 7.61
C GLN A 74 1.90 -5.42 7.22
N ASP A 75 2.99 -6.11 6.88
CA ASP A 75 3.02 -7.57 6.82
C ASP A 75 3.55 -8.18 8.13
N GLY A 76 3.56 -9.50 8.21
CA GLY A 76 4.07 -10.22 9.39
C GLY A 76 5.57 -10.09 9.62
N ALA A 77 6.34 -9.67 8.64
CA ALA A 77 7.79 -9.47 8.71
C ALA A 77 8.19 -8.02 9.05
N GLY A 78 7.24 -7.09 9.12
CA GLY A 78 7.48 -5.68 9.43
C GLY A 78 7.69 -4.79 8.21
N GLY A 79 7.42 -5.29 7.00
CA GLY A 79 7.28 -4.47 5.81
C GLY A 79 6.03 -3.60 5.87
N LEU A 80 6.02 -2.44 5.22
CA LEU A 80 4.96 -1.44 5.35
C LEU A 80 4.27 -1.12 4.04
N ALA A 81 2.95 -1.03 4.10
CA ALA A 81 2.10 -0.52 3.02
C ALA A 81 1.84 0.97 3.23
N ALA A 82 2.05 1.77 2.19
CA ALA A 82 1.89 3.21 2.25
C ALA A 82 1.24 3.81 1.00
N ILE A 83 0.57 4.93 1.16
CA ILE A 83 0.22 5.84 0.07
C ILE A 83 1.40 6.80 -0.09
N TRP A 84 1.93 6.90 -1.30
CA TRP A 84 3.09 7.72 -1.62
C TRP A 84 2.68 9.00 -2.36
N TYR A 85 3.05 10.18 -1.83
CA TYR A 85 2.75 11.47 -2.46
C TYR A 85 3.62 11.73 -3.70
N ALA A 86 3.45 10.92 -4.74
CA ALA A 86 4.18 11.05 -6.00
C ALA A 86 3.61 12.14 -6.90
N ARG A 87 2.29 12.35 -6.90
CA ARG A 87 1.60 13.31 -7.76
C ARG A 87 1.34 14.60 -6.99
N GLN A 88 2.11 15.64 -7.29
CA GLN A 88 2.00 16.95 -6.61
C GLN A 88 0.60 17.55 -6.77
N GLY A 89 0.02 18.03 -5.65
CA GLY A 89 -1.27 18.71 -5.63
C GLY A 89 -2.48 17.81 -5.87
N ARG A 90 -2.31 16.50 -6.02
CA ARG A 90 -3.42 15.56 -6.13
C ARG A 90 -3.88 15.08 -4.76
N PRO A 91 -5.19 14.80 -4.61
CA PRO A 91 -5.73 14.24 -3.37
C PRO A 91 -5.06 12.91 -2.98
N LEU A 92 -5.10 12.57 -1.69
CA LEU A 92 -4.56 11.32 -1.17
C LEU A 92 -5.08 10.09 -1.91
N ALA A 93 -6.38 10.04 -2.22
CA ALA A 93 -6.99 8.91 -2.90
C ALA A 93 -6.51 8.70 -4.35
N GLU A 94 -5.89 9.71 -4.95
CA GLU A 94 -5.32 9.65 -6.31
C GLU A 94 -3.82 9.35 -6.31
N GLN A 95 -3.20 9.16 -5.14
CA GLN A 95 -1.79 8.84 -5.01
C GLN A 95 -1.55 7.33 -5.11
N PRO A 96 -0.38 6.91 -5.64
CA PRO A 96 -0.04 5.49 -5.73
C PRO A 96 0.15 4.84 -4.37
N VAL A 97 -0.08 3.53 -4.36
CA VAL A 97 0.13 2.68 -3.19
C VAL A 97 1.38 1.84 -3.41
N VAL A 98 2.27 1.89 -2.44
CA VAL A 98 3.56 1.21 -2.45
C VAL A 98 3.67 0.22 -1.29
N PHE A 99 4.55 -0.74 -1.44
CA PHE A 99 4.98 -1.62 -0.37
C PHE A 99 6.51 -1.58 -0.26
N MET A 100 7.00 -1.54 0.97
CA MET A 100 8.41 -1.52 1.33
C MET A 100 8.66 -2.67 2.31
N ASP A 101 9.35 -3.69 1.84
CA ASP A 101 9.68 -4.89 2.61
C ASP A 101 10.75 -4.61 3.67
N SER A 102 10.75 -5.37 4.75
CA SER A 102 11.75 -5.26 5.82
C SER A 102 13.17 -5.68 5.38
N GLU A 103 13.28 -6.47 4.29
CA GLU A 103 14.55 -6.95 3.74
C GLU A 103 15.05 -6.08 2.57
N GLY A 104 14.32 -5.04 2.19
CA GLY A 104 14.73 -4.06 1.21
C GLY A 104 14.11 -4.21 -0.18
N GLU A 105 13.18 -5.14 -0.39
CA GLU A 105 12.40 -5.17 -1.63
C GLU A 105 11.29 -4.12 -1.58
N VAL A 106 11.00 -3.49 -2.69
CA VAL A 106 9.98 -2.44 -2.79
C VAL A 106 9.24 -2.51 -4.11
N GLY A 107 8.00 -2.01 -4.13
CA GLY A 107 7.23 -1.99 -5.38
C GLY A 107 5.90 -1.27 -5.27
N LEU A 108 5.24 -1.16 -6.43
CA LEU A 108 3.93 -0.56 -6.58
C LEU A 108 2.84 -1.62 -6.45
N ALA A 109 1.88 -1.39 -5.56
CA ALA A 109 0.70 -2.25 -5.42
C ALA A 109 -0.47 -1.76 -6.30
N ALA A 110 -0.65 -0.44 -6.44
CA ALA A 110 -1.70 0.16 -7.25
C ALA A 110 -1.39 1.62 -7.58
N GLY A 111 -1.98 2.15 -8.65
CA GLY A 111 -1.80 3.54 -9.05
C GLY A 111 -2.63 4.56 -8.24
N ASN A 112 -3.61 4.12 -7.49
CA ASN A 112 -4.46 4.95 -6.62
C ASN A 112 -5.26 4.06 -5.64
N LEU A 113 -5.98 4.69 -4.70
CA LEU A 113 -6.74 3.97 -3.69
C LEU A 113 -7.89 3.13 -4.27
N SER A 114 -8.61 3.64 -5.30
CA SER A 114 -9.69 2.89 -5.94
C SER A 114 -9.18 1.61 -6.59
N ASP A 115 -8.06 1.69 -7.28
CA ASP A 115 -7.41 0.54 -7.89
C ASP A 115 -6.89 -0.46 -6.84
N LEU A 116 -6.37 0.03 -5.69
CA LEU A 116 -6.02 -0.85 -4.58
C LEU A 116 -7.22 -1.67 -4.09
N LEU A 117 -8.41 -1.08 -4.02
CA LEU A 117 -9.60 -1.82 -3.60
C LEU A 117 -9.92 -2.99 -4.53
N TRP A 118 -9.74 -2.82 -5.85
CA TRP A 118 -9.90 -3.91 -6.81
C TRP A 118 -8.80 -4.97 -6.72
N VAL A 119 -7.57 -4.55 -6.42
CA VAL A 119 -6.45 -5.46 -6.16
C VAL A 119 -6.73 -6.33 -4.95
N LEU A 120 -7.19 -5.73 -3.85
CA LEU A 120 -7.61 -6.45 -2.64
C LEU A 120 -8.79 -7.41 -2.92
N ALA A 121 -9.79 -6.97 -3.69
CA ALA A 121 -10.94 -7.78 -4.07
C ALA A 121 -10.55 -9.04 -4.87
N ASP A 122 -9.50 -8.95 -5.68
CA ASP A 122 -8.96 -10.09 -6.44
C ASP A 122 -8.04 -10.99 -5.59
N GLY A 123 -7.81 -10.67 -4.31
CA GLY A 123 -7.07 -11.50 -3.36
C GLY A 123 -5.57 -11.21 -3.27
N PHE A 124 -5.12 -10.03 -3.70
CA PHE A 124 -3.76 -9.56 -3.49
C PHE A 124 -3.73 -8.52 -2.38
N GLY A 125 -2.92 -8.73 -1.34
CA GLY A 125 -2.55 -7.66 -0.42
C GLY A 125 -1.49 -6.74 -1.02
N PRO A 126 -1.13 -5.65 -0.33
CA PRO A 126 -0.11 -4.71 -0.82
C PRO A 126 1.24 -5.36 -1.10
N ARG A 127 1.69 -6.29 -0.25
CA ARG A 127 2.93 -7.04 -0.42
C ARG A 127 2.89 -7.93 -1.66
N GLU A 128 1.85 -8.75 -1.75
CA GLU A 128 1.67 -9.69 -2.87
C GLU A 128 1.56 -8.95 -4.20
N ALA A 129 0.83 -7.84 -4.24
CA ALA A 129 0.71 -7.01 -5.43
C ALA A 129 2.05 -6.41 -5.86
N ALA A 130 2.78 -5.82 -4.92
CA ALA A 130 4.02 -5.11 -5.21
C ALA A 130 5.17 -6.04 -5.60
N LEU A 131 5.30 -7.20 -4.94
CA LEU A 131 6.47 -8.08 -5.05
C LEU A 131 6.17 -9.40 -5.77
N HIS A 132 4.92 -9.85 -5.78
CA HIS A 132 4.52 -11.18 -6.25
C HIS A 132 3.26 -11.16 -7.13
N GLY A 133 3.08 -10.15 -7.96
CA GLY A 133 1.89 -9.96 -8.80
C GLY A 133 1.61 -11.08 -9.81
N GLU A 134 2.56 -11.97 -10.06
CA GLU A 134 2.42 -13.14 -10.94
C GLU A 134 1.85 -14.38 -10.23
N ARG A 135 1.76 -14.37 -8.90
CA ARG A 135 1.27 -15.53 -8.14
C ARG A 135 -0.23 -15.75 -8.32
N GLY A 136 -0.73 -16.90 -7.85
CA GLY A 136 -2.16 -17.16 -7.67
C GLY A 136 -2.76 -16.25 -6.59
N ALA A 137 -4.05 -16.00 -6.68
CA ALA A 137 -4.80 -15.25 -5.68
C ALA A 137 -6.23 -15.78 -5.58
N ARG A 138 -6.83 -15.65 -4.39
CA ARG A 138 -8.22 -16.04 -4.14
C ARG A 138 -9.07 -14.79 -3.97
N PRO A 139 -9.99 -14.49 -4.92
CA PRO A 139 -10.89 -13.36 -4.79
C PRO A 139 -11.72 -13.39 -3.50
N ASP A 140 -11.94 -12.22 -2.91
CA ASP A 140 -12.71 -12.03 -1.68
C ASP A 140 -13.98 -11.22 -1.95
N ALA A 141 -15.14 -11.81 -1.66
CA ALA A 141 -16.44 -11.19 -1.93
C ALA A 141 -16.72 -9.98 -1.01
N THR A 142 -16.19 -9.97 0.21
CA THR A 142 -16.36 -8.87 1.16
C THR A 142 -15.56 -7.65 0.70
N LEU A 143 -14.31 -7.86 0.30
CA LEU A 143 -13.47 -6.82 -0.28
C LEU A 143 -14.02 -6.31 -1.63
N ALA A 144 -14.57 -7.20 -2.46
CA ALA A 144 -15.26 -6.81 -3.69
C ALA A 144 -16.45 -5.88 -3.41
N ALA A 145 -17.25 -6.18 -2.39
CA ALA A 145 -18.37 -5.32 -1.99
C ALA A 145 -17.89 -3.94 -1.46
N ILE A 146 -16.76 -3.87 -0.77
CA ILE A 146 -16.13 -2.60 -0.37
C ILE A 146 -15.68 -1.81 -1.61
N ALA A 147 -15.01 -2.47 -2.56
CA ALA A 147 -14.58 -1.85 -3.80
C ALA A 147 -15.78 -1.29 -4.60
N GLU A 148 -16.87 -2.04 -4.73
CA GLU A 148 -18.09 -1.59 -5.41
C GLU A 148 -18.73 -0.35 -4.76
N ARG A 149 -18.60 -0.18 -3.44
CA ARG A 149 -19.13 1.01 -2.74
C ARG A 149 -18.25 2.24 -2.86
N HIS A 150 -16.93 2.06 -2.90
CA HIS A 150 -15.98 3.16 -2.72
C HIS A 150 -15.10 3.46 -3.93
N ALA A 151 -14.85 2.49 -4.81
CA ALA A 151 -14.00 2.73 -5.96
C ALA A 151 -14.65 3.67 -6.96
N THR A 152 -13.86 4.61 -7.47
CA THR A 152 -14.27 5.55 -8.54
C THR A 152 -13.76 5.11 -9.91
N THR A 153 -12.86 4.12 -9.94
CA THR A 153 -12.37 3.47 -11.16
C THR A 153 -13.20 2.22 -11.48
N PRO A 154 -13.35 1.84 -12.77
CA PRO A 154 -14.02 0.60 -13.12
C PRO A 154 -13.23 -0.61 -12.64
N ARG A 155 -13.96 -1.71 -12.37
CA ARG A 155 -13.33 -2.98 -12.05
C ARG A 155 -12.45 -3.45 -13.21
N ARG A 156 -11.21 -3.82 -12.87
CA ARG A 156 -10.22 -4.41 -13.78
C ARG A 156 -9.48 -5.54 -13.07
N PRO A 157 -8.90 -6.50 -13.81
CA PRO A 157 -8.07 -7.53 -13.20
C PRO A 157 -6.89 -6.92 -12.42
N ALA A 158 -6.60 -7.44 -11.24
CA ALA A 158 -5.50 -6.95 -10.40
C ALA A 158 -4.17 -6.87 -11.16
N ARG A 159 -3.85 -7.87 -11.98
CA ARG A 159 -2.60 -7.89 -12.77
C ARG A 159 -2.46 -6.73 -13.74
N GLU A 160 -3.54 -6.29 -14.36
CA GLU A 160 -3.53 -5.11 -15.23
C GLU A 160 -3.24 -3.84 -14.41
N ILE A 161 -3.92 -3.69 -13.26
CA ILE A 161 -3.72 -2.56 -12.35
C ILE A 161 -2.28 -2.49 -11.86
N ILE A 162 -1.74 -3.62 -11.40
CA ILE A 162 -0.37 -3.71 -10.88
C ILE A 162 0.64 -3.38 -11.98
N THR A 163 0.47 -3.96 -13.17
CA THR A 163 1.39 -3.72 -14.31
C THR A 163 1.38 -2.25 -14.73
N GLU A 164 0.22 -1.61 -14.78
CA GLU A 164 0.10 -0.18 -15.10
C GLU A 164 0.77 0.71 -14.04
N ALA A 165 0.56 0.41 -12.75
CA ALA A 165 1.18 1.17 -11.67
C ALA A 165 2.71 1.05 -11.70
N GLN A 166 3.23 -0.16 -11.91
CA GLN A 166 4.67 -0.40 -12.04
C GLN A 166 5.27 0.29 -13.27
N ALA A 167 4.54 0.34 -14.39
CA ALA A 167 5.00 1.03 -15.59
C ALA A 167 4.93 2.57 -15.46
N GLU A 168 3.95 3.12 -14.73
CA GLU A 168 3.84 4.57 -14.47
C GLU A 168 4.95 5.08 -13.56
N PHE A 169 5.40 4.26 -12.61
CA PHE A 169 6.39 4.61 -11.59
C PHE A 169 7.59 3.65 -11.65
N ASP A 170 8.11 3.42 -12.83
CA ASP A 170 9.20 2.48 -13.11
C ASP A 170 10.53 2.84 -12.44
N THR A 171 10.68 4.11 -12.01
CA THR A 171 11.87 4.59 -11.28
C THR A 171 11.72 4.54 -9.76
N PHE A 172 10.57 4.12 -9.22
CA PHE A 172 10.29 4.18 -7.77
C PHE A 172 11.36 3.48 -6.92
N GLU A 173 11.77 2.29 -7.32
CA GLU A 173 12.79 1.53 -6.61
C GLU A 173 14.15 2.26 -6.61
N ASP A 174 14.59 2.73 -7.78
CA ASP A 174 15.84 3.48 -7.92
C ASP A 174 15.79 4.79 -7.11
N ASP A 175 14.71 5.56 -7.22
CA ASP A 175 14.51 6.81 -6.50
C ASP A 175 14.57 6.60 -4.97
N LEU A 176 13.99 5.50 -4.48
CA LEU A 176 13.98 5.19 -3.05
C LEU A 176 15.38 4.74 -2.58
N PHE A 177 16.09 3.93 -3.36
CA PHE A 177 17.44 3.50 -3.01
C PHE A 177 18.47 4.62 -3.07
N GLU A 178 18.26 5.65 -3.90
CA GLU A 178 19.10 6.86 -3.88
C GLU A 178 19.03 7.63 -2.53
N LEU A 179 17.96 7.42 -1.76
CA LEU A 179 17.82 8.00 -0.42
C LEU A 179 18.63 7.26 0.65
N CYS A 180 19.04 6.02 0.39
CA CYS A 180 19.79 5.21 1.36
C CYS A 180 21.23 5.74 1.58
N ARG A 181 21.75 5.55 2.81
CA ARG A 181 23.08 5.98 3.23
C ARG A 181 23.86 4.80 3.83
#